data_7aa39120d95bf4644027e81d2d5e4635
#
_entry.id   7aa39120d95bf4644027e81d2d5e4635
#
_cell.length_a   1.000
_cell.length_b   1.000
_cell.length_c   1.000
_cell.angle_alpha   90.00
_cell.angle_beta   90.00
_cell.angle_gamma   90.00
#
_symmetry.space_group_name_H-M   'P 1'
#
loop_
_entity.id
_entity.type
_entity.pdbx_description
1 polymer ?
#
loop_
_entity_poly.entity_id
_entity_poly.type
_entity_poly.pdbx_seq_one_letter_code
_entity_poly.pdbx_strand_id
1 'polypeptide(L)'
;MAKLAGQLVEALDGLLGVPVPLRVQAWDGSVAGPPGAPTVVLRNRRALRRLVWQPNELGLARAYVAGDLELAPGTDLYETLSAVARFAERPEIRTMALGPRDVIGPRGRKALGAVLRAGALGPEPTPPPEEVRRAQGRLHSRSRDRAAISHHYDVGNEFYGLVLGSSMVYSCAYWTPEAKSLEAAQEAKLDLICRKLGLRPGMRLLDVGCGWGSLLLHAAKHYGVTAVGVSISKEQVALARARVEEAGLADRVEVRLQDYREIADGPFDAISSVGMAEHVGSEQYRVYAEGLYRLLVPGGRLLNHQIARRPDIPGEPHRTSSFIDRYVFPDGELSPVGSTVARLEEAGFEVRDVESLREHYGLTLREWVANLEAHWTEAVRLVGRGRARVWRLYMAASALAFEQNRIGVNQVLAVRSTEEGSAGLPPTREEWLVRPAAGVPAATPVVTAAETDLGDSRSVR
;
A
#
# COMPACT_ATOMS: atom_id res chain seq x y z
N MET A 1 -30.15 -23.81 30.75
CA MET A 1 -28.94 -24.05 29.95
C MET A 1 -28.37 -22.72 29.48
N ALA A 2 -27.05 -22.55 29.51
CA ALA A 2 -26.44 -21.32 28.97
C ALA A 2 -26.81 -21.20 27.48
N LYS A 3 -27.18 -19.98 27.04
CA LYS A 3 -27.51 -19.67 25.64
C LYS A 3 -26.26 -19.83 24.76
N LEU A 4 -26.45 -20.03 23.47
CA LEU A 4 -25.37 -20.39 22.53
C LEU A 4 -24.14 -19.46 22.61
N ALA A 5 -24.35 -18.14 22.57
CA ALA A 5 -23.24 -17.18 22.66
C ALA A 5 -22.42 -17.36 23.95
N GLY A 6 -23.07 -17.60 25.09
CA GLY A 6 -22.39 -17.85 26.37
C GLY A 6 -21.50 -19.11 26.31
N GLN A 7 -22.02 -20.21 25.72
CA GLN A 7 -21.27 -21.44 25.58
C GLN A 7 -20.06 -21.25 24.65
N LEU A 8 -20.18 -20.48 23.57
CA LEU A 8 -19.11 -20.20 22.63
C LEU A 8 -18.00 -19.34 23.26
N VAL A 9 -18.37 -18.25 23.94
CA VAL A 9 -17.41 -17.36 24.61
C VAL A 9 -16.69 -18.12 25.72
N GLU A 10 -17.41 -18.84 26.60
CA GLU A 10 -16.81 -19.64 27.68
C GLU A 10 -15.85 -20.72 27.14
N ALA A 11 -16.22 -21.37 26.04
CA ALA A 11 -15.40 -22.37 25.39
C ALA A 11 -14.10 -21.76 24.78
N LEU A 12 -14.23 -20.58 24.17
CA LEU A 12 -13.12 -19.87 23.53
C LEU A 12 -12.16 -19.30 24.60
N ASP A 13 -12.69 -18.64 25.63
CA ASP A 13 -11.91 -18.14 26.76
C ASP A 13 -11.15 -19.27 27.47
N GLY A 14 -11.84 -20.41 27.66
CA GLY A 14 -11.23 -21.59 28.25
C GLY A 14 -10.14 -22.20 27.40
N LEU A 15 -10.30 -22.23 26.07
CA LEU A 15 -9.29 -22.75 25.14
C LEU A 15 -8.06 -21.83 25.08
N LEU A 16 -8.30 -20.52 25.00
CA LEU A 16 -7.24 -19.51 24.88
C LEU A 16 -6.58 -19.15 26.24
N GLY A 17 -7.22 -19.51 27.36
CA GLY A 17 -6.72 -19.20 28.69
C GLY A 17 -6.86 -17.73 29.11
N VAL A 18 -7.37 -16.88 28.22
CA VAL A 18 -7.60 -15.45 28.43
C VAL A 18 -8.94 -15.03 27.82
N PRO A 19 -9.67 -14.06 28.43
CA PRO A 19 -10.94 -13.63 27.89
C PRO A 19 -10.79 -12.90 26.54
N VAL A 20 -11.66 -13.27 25.59
CA VAL A 20 -11.72 -12.65 24.27
C VAL A 20 -12.31 -11.23 24.41
N PRO A 21 -11.68 -10.19 23.82
CA PRO A 21 -12.09 -8.79 24.00
C PRO A 21 -13.27 -8.39 23.08
N LEU A 22 -14.15 -9.32 22.77
CA LEU A 22 -15.32 -9.12 21.89
C LEU A 22 -16.59 -9.64 22.55
N ARG A 23 -17.70 -8.97 22.29
CA ARG A 23 -19.03 -9.54 22.49
C ARG A 23 -19.44 -10.33 21.26
N VAL A 24 -20.03 -11.46 21.47
CA VAL A 24 -20.52 -12.35 20.42
C VAL A 24 -22.04 -12.39 20.48
N GLN A 25 -22.69 -12.03 19.39
CA GLN A 25 -24.10 -12.30 19.15
C GLN A 25 -24.20 -13.53 18.24
N ALA A 26 -24.85 -14.58 18.70
CA ALA A 26 -25.05 -15.79 17.93
C ALA A 26 -26.36 -15.74 17.13
N TRP A 27 -26.52 -16.64 16.18
CA TRP A 27 -27.69 -16.73 15.29
C TRP A 27 -29.01 -17.10 16.01
N ASP A 28 -28.95 -17.54 17.28
CA ASP A 28 -30.13 -17.75 18.14
C ASP A 28 -30.57 -16.47 18.86
N GLY A 29 -29.94 -15.33 18.57
CA GLY A 29 -30.18 -14.03 19.17
C GLY A 29 -29.50 -13.82 20.55
N SER A 30 -28.81 -14.85 21.08
CA SER A 30 -28.10 -14.71 22.34
C SER A 30 -26.85 -13.85 22.19
N VAL A 31 -26.47 -13.13 23.27
CA VAL A 31 -25.31 -12.27 23.34
C VAL A 31 -24.47 -12.61 24.57
N ALA A 32 -23.17 -12.69 24.44
CA ALA A 32 -22.23 -12.91 25.55
C ALA A 32 -20.88 -12.22 25.26
N GLY A 33 -20.04 -12.06 26.30
CA GLY A 33 -18.75 -11.39 26.27
C GLY A 33 -18.70 -10.15 27.15
N PRO A 34 -17.55 -9.47 27.25
CA PRO A 34 -17.37 -8.35 28.17
C PRO A 34 -18.34 -7.19 27.88
N PRO A 35 -18.96 -6.55 28.87
CA PRO A 35 -19.76 -5.35 28.68
C PRO A 35 -18.93 -4.24 28.03
N GLY A 36 -19.54 -3.51 27.11
CA GLY A 36 -18.87 -2.40 26.39
C GLY A 36 -17.87 -2.81 25.32
N ALA A 37 -17.55 -4.10 25.16
CA ALA A 37 -16.68 -4.54 24.09
C ALA A 37 -17.39 -4.50 22.71
N PRO A 38 -16.65 -4.34 21.60
CA PRO A 38 -17.19 -4.40 20.26
C PRO A 38 -17.96 -5.70 20.02
N THR A 39 -19.11 -5.61 19.36
CA THR A 39 -20.00 -6.75 19.15
C THR A 39 -19.92 -7.30 17.75
N VAL A 40 -19.52 -8.57 17.63
CA VAL A 40 -19.54 -9.33 16.37
C VAL A 40 -20.77 -10.24 16.31
N VAL A 41 -21.37 -10.35 15.14
CA VAL A 41 -22.57 -11.15 14.90
C VAL A 41 -22.19 -12.38 14.04
N LEU A 42 -22.35 -13.56 14.64
CA LEU A 42 -22.30 -14.81 13.90
C LEU A 42 -23.67 -15.07 13.27
N ARG A 43 -23.81 -14.87 11.98
CA ARG A 43 -25.08 -14.95 11.26
C ARG A 43 -25.58 -16.40 11.11
N ASN A 44 -24.67 -17.35 11.07
CA ASN A 44 -24.99 -18.76 10.87
C ASN A 44 -23.84 -19.67 11.33
N ARG A 45 -24.06 -20.99 11.24
CA ARG A 45 -23.10 -22.02 11.65
C ARG A 45 -21.82 -22.04 10.79
N ARG A 46 -21.87 -21.53 9.56
CA ARG A 46 -20.69 -21.47 8.67
C ARG A 46 -19.62 -20.52 9.19
N ALA A 47 -20.02 -19.41 9.85
CA ALA A 47 -19.07 -18.52 10.51
C ALA A 47 -18.15 -19.30 11.46
N LEU A 48 -18.77 -20.07 12.37
CA LEU A 48 -18.02 -20.86 13.35
C LEU A 48 -17.20 -21.99 12.67
N ARG A 49 -17.77 -22.60 11.64
CA ARG A 49 -17.06 -23.67 10.87
C ARG A 49 -15.82 -23.13 10.17
N ARG A 50 -15.87 -21.91 9.59
CA ARG A 50 -14.67 -21.27 8.99
C ARG A 50 -13.58 -21.03 10.02
N LEU A 51 -13.94 -20.61 11.24
CA LEU A 51 -12.99 -20.41 12.33
C LEU A 51 -12.41 -21.70 12.87
N VAL A 52 -13.19 -22.79 12.88
CA VAL A 52 -12.69 -24.13 13.30
C VAL A 52 -11.68 -24.68 12.31
N TRP A 53 -11.95 -24.56 11.00
CA TRP A 53 -11.03 -25.02 9.95
C TRP A 53 -9.80 -24.14 9.76
N GLN A 54 -9.97 -22.82 9.97
CA GLN A 54 -8.91 -21.82 9.83
C GLN A 54 -8.93 -20.89 11.07
N PRO A 55 -8.33 -21.30 12.22
CA PRO A 55 -8.36 -20.53 13.46
C PRO A 55 -7.30 -19.41 13.46
N ASN A 56 -7.34 -18.58 12.42
CA ASN A 56 -6.40 -17.50 12.18
C ASN A 56 -7.06 -16.32 11.46
N GLU A 57 -6.26 -15.31 11.09
CA GLU A 57 -6.68 -14.12 10.33
C GLU A 57 -7.48 -14.48 9.07
N LEU A 58 -7.05 -15.49 8.31
CA LEU A 58 -7.71 -15.88 7.07
C LEU A 58 -9.12 -16.43 7.31
N GLY A 59 -9.33 -17.21 8.36
CA GLY A 59 -10.65 -17.72 8.72
C GLY A 59 -11.62 -16.62 9.12
N LEU A 60 -11.15 -15.62 9.89
CA LEU A 60 -11.92 -14.42 10.24
C LEU A 60 -12.28 -13.62 8.98
N ALA A 61 -11.31 -13.38 8.10
CA ALA A 61 -11.52 -12.67 6.85
C ALA A 61 -12.53 -13.41 5.94
N ARG A 62 -12.41 -14.73 5.78
CA ARG A 62 -13.36 -15.56 5.03
C ARG A 62 -14.77 -15.46 5.59
N ALA A 63 -14.92 -15.48 6.92
CA ALA A 63 -16.22 -15.37 7.58
C ALA A 63 -16.85 -13.99 7.35
N TYR A 64 -16.06 -12.92 7.43
CA TYR A 64 -16.51 -11.56 7.19
C TYR A 64 -16.85 -11.31 5.72
N VAL A 65 -15.98 -11.68 4.80
CA VAL A 65 -16.19 -11.50 3.33
C VAL A 65 -17.43 -12.26 2.87
N ALA A 66 -17.59 -13.51 3.31
CA ALA A 66 -18.79 -14.31 2.99
C ALA A 66 -20.09 -13.80 3.64
N GLY A 67 -20.01 -12.86 4.59
CA GLY A 67 -21.18 -12.39 5.34
C GLY A 67 -21.69 -13.38 6.38
N ASP A 68 -20.92 -14.38 6.71
CA ASP A 68 -21.22 -15.31 7.80
C ASP A 68 -20.95 -14.67 9.18
N LEU A 69 -20.02 -13.69 9.23
CA LEU A 69 -19.68 -12.84 10.36
C LEU A 69 -19.87 -11.38 9.99
N GLU A 70 -20.45 -10.57 10.86
CA GLU A 70 -20.67 -9.13 10.68
C GLU A 70 -20.40 -8.36 11.97
N LEU A 71 -20.32 -7.04 11.88
CA LEU A 71 -20.38 -6.15 13.05
C LEU A 71 -21.82 -5.86 13.39
N ALA A 72 -22.14 -5.76 14.68
CA ALA A 72 -23.46 -5.31 15.08
C ALA A 72 -23.67 -3.83 14.70
N PRO A 73 -24.93 -3.39 14.46
CA PRO A 73 -25.21 -1.97 14.24
C PRO A 73 -24.62 -1.09 15.33
N GLY A 74 -23.94 0.00 14.93
CA GLY A 74 -23.28 0.93 15.85
C GLY A 74 -21.93 0.45 16.40
N THR A 75 -21.44 -0.73 16.00
CA THR A 75 -20.09 -1.19 16.36
C THR A 75 -19.06 -0.60 15.42
N ASP A 76 -18.05 0.07 15.97
CA ASP A 76 -16.97 0.65 15.22
C ASP A 76 -16.00 -0.42 14.69
N LEU A 77 -15.66 -0.33 13.40
CA LEU A 77 -14.77 -1.29 12.73
C LEU A 77 -13.33 -1.17 13.26
N TYR A 78 -12.83 0.05 13.43
CA TYR A 78 -11.45 0.28 13.86
C TYR A 78 -11.25 -0.15 15.32
N GLU A 79 -12.22 0.11 16.18
CA GLU A 79 -12.21 -0.38 17.56
C GLU A 79 -12.18 -1.91 17.61
N THR A 80 -13.03 -2.57 16.80
CA THR A 80 -13.07 -4.03 16.69
C THR A 80 -11.73 -4.60 16.22
N LEU A 81 -11.17 -4.08 15.13
CA LEU A 81 -9.91 -4.53 14.61
C LEU A 81 -8.74 -4.27 15.59
N SER A 82 -8.76 -3.11 16.27
CA SER A 82 -7.77 -2.77 17.30
C SER A 82 -7.85 -3.71 18.50
N ALA A 83 -9.06 -4.07 18.93
CA ALA A 83 -9.26 -5.04 20.02
C ALA A 83 -8.70 -6.43 19.63
N VAL A 84 -8.99 -6.89 18.42
CA VAL A 84 -8.47 -8.17 17.88
C VAL A 84 -6.95 -8.13 17.73
N ALA A 85 -6.39 -7.04 17.18
CA ALA A 85 -4.95 -6.90 17.00
C ALA A 85 -4.21 -6.91 18.34
N ARG A 86 -4.63 -6.08 19.32
CA ARG A 86 -4.05 -6.08 20.67
C ARG A 86 -4.15 -7.44 21.36
N PHE A 87 -5.25 -8.16 21.13
CA PHE A 87 -5.44 -9.50 21.69
C PHE A 87 -4.44 -10.49 21.06
N ALA A 88 -4.26 -10.47 19.74
CA ALA A 88 -3.34 -11.33 19.03
C ALA A 88 -1.85 -11.07 19.41
N GLU A 89 -1.51 -9.85 19.82
CA GLU A 89 -0.16 -9.47 20.26
C GLU A 89 0.14 -9.84 21.71
N ARG A 90 -0.84 -10.31 22.50
CA ARG A 90 -0.58 -10.77 23.88
C ARG A 90 0.40 -11.94 23.87
N PRO A 91 1.40 -11.96 24.76
CA PRO A 91 2.40 -13.04 24.80
C PRO A 91 1.78 -14.44 24.87
N GLU A 92 0.69 -14.59 25.66
CA GLU A 92 -0.02 -15.85 25.85
C GLU A 92 -0.66 -16.36 24.55
N ILE A 93 -1.15 -15.45 23.70
CA ILE A 93 -1.75 -15.77 22.39
C ILE A 93 -0.68 -15.96 21.33
N ARG A 94 0.32 -15.07 21.28
CA ARG A 94 1.37 -15.05 20.27
C ARG A 94 2.25 -16.31 20.31
N THR A 95 2.51 -16.84 21.50
CA THR A 95 3.31 -18.06 21.73
C THR A 95 2.46 -19.34 21.74
N MET A 96 1.12 -19.22 21.66
CA MET A 96 0.20 -20.34 21.70
C MET A 96 0.31 -21.16 20.42
N ALA A 97 0.93 -22.32 20.49
CA ALA A 97 0.83 -23.35 19.49
C ALA A 97 -0.20 -24.38 19.97
N LEU A 98 -1.43 -24.31 19.46
CA LEU A 98 -2.45 -25.32 19.74
C LEU A 98 -1.99 -26.67 19.15
N GLY A 99 -1.50 -27.54 20.01
CA GLY A 99 -1.10 -28.88 19.66
C GLY A 99 -2.24 -29.91 19.81
N PRO A 100 -2.07 -31.15 19.33
CA PRO A 100 -3.06 -32.21 19.50
C PRO A 100 -3.48 -32.45 20.98
N ARG A 101 -2.56 -32.23 21.92
CA ARG A 101 -2.86 -32.36 23.36
C ARG A 101 -3.84 -31.31 23.88
N ASP A 102 -3.77 -30.10 23.34
CA ASP A 102 -4.69 -29.00 23.74
C ASP A 102 -6.10 -29.26 23.22
N VAL A 103 -6.22 -29.85 22.03
CA VAL A 103 -7.49 -30.24 21.41
C VAL A 103 -8.12 -31.44 22.14
N ILE A 104 -7.31 -32.44 22.51
CA ILE A 104 -7.78 -33.68 23.18
C ILE A 104 -7.97 -33.44 24.68
N GLY A 105 -7.31 -32.47 25.28
CA GLY A 105 -7.39 -32.10 26.69
C GLY A 105 -8.78 -31.63 27.13
N PRO A 106 -8.99 -31.44 28.45
CA PRO A 106 -10.32 -31.04 28.97
C PRO A 106 -10.88 -29.75 28.37
N ARG A 107 -9.98 -28.76 28.12
CA ARG A 107 -10.35 -27.45 27.51
C ARG A 107 -10.77 -27.62 26.06
N GLY A 108 -10.00 -28.38 25.26
CA GLY A 108 -10.31 -28.66 23.86
C GLY A 108 -11.58 -29.50 23.70
N ARG A 109 -11.81 -30.49 24.59
CA ARG A 109 -13.08 -31.27 24.61
C ARG A 109 -14.29 -30.39 24.93
N LYS A 110 -14.15 -29.40 25.83
CA LYS A 110 -15.21 -28.44 26.13
C LYS A 110 -15.50 -27.55 24.90
N ALA A 111 -14.45 -27.04 24.23
CA ALA A 111 -14.56 -26.27 23.00
C ALA A 111 -15.22 -27.09 21.88
N LEU A 112 -14.76 -28.32 21.65
CA LEU A 112 -15.34 -29.23 20.67
C LEU A 112 -16.82 -29.53 21.00
N GLY A 113 -17.14 -29.74 22.26
CA GLY A 113 -18.52 -29.93 22.72
C GLY A 113 -19.41 -28.72 22.45
N ALA A 114 -18.89 -27.47 22.58
CA ALA A 114 -19.63 -26.26 22.21
C ALA A 114 -19.86 -26.18 20.69
N VAL A 115 -18.83 -26.49 19.88
CA VAL A 115 -18.91 -26.53 18.41
C VAL A 115 -19.91 -27.58 17.93
N LEU A 116 -19.92 -28.77 18.56
CA LEU A 116 -20.90 -29.85 18.31
C LEU A 116 -22.34 -29.40 18.62
N ARG A 117 -22.57 -28.85 19.80
CA ARG A 117 -23.91 -28.33 20.20
C ARG A 117 -24.39 -27.21 19.29
N ALA A 118 -23.46 -26.38 18.80
CA ALA A 118 -23.74 -25.34 17.82
C ALA A 118 -24.07 -25.93 16.42
N GLY A 119 -23.88 -27.23 16.20
CA GLY A 119 -24.05 -27.87 14.89
C GLY A 119 -23.07 -27.34 13.86
N ALA A 120 -21.89 -26.89 14.28
CA ALA A 120 -20.89 -26.28 13.43
C ALA A 120 -19.82 -27.27 12.92
N LEU A 121 -19.92 -28.54 13.25
CA LEU A 121 -19.10 -29.59 12.62
C LEU A 121 -19.57 -29.84 11.18
N GLY A 122 -18.63 -30.18 10.33
CA GLY A 122 -18.86 -30.50 8.93
C GLY A 122 -17.66 -30.19 8.05
N PRO A 123 -17.76 -30.36 6.72
CA PRO A 123 -16.67 -30.08 5.80
C PRO A 123 -16.27 -28.61 5.83
N GLU A 124 -15.03 -28.33 5.41
CA GLU A 124 -14.56 -26.95 5.26
C GLU A 124 -15.48 -26.18 4.30
N PRO A 125 -16.00 -25.01 4.72
CA PRO A 125 -16.80 -24.18 3.82
C PRO A 125 -15.93 -23.67 2.66
N THR A 126 -16.47 -23.73 1.44
CA THR A 126 -15.81 -23.19 0.25
C THR A 126 -15.33 -21.74 0.52
N PRO A 127 -14.09 -21.39 0.18
CA PRO A 127 -13.61 -20.02 0.25
C PRO A 127 -14.55 -19.07 -0.51
N PRO A 128 -14.68 -17.80 -0.09
CA PRO A 128 -15.41 -16.79 -0.87
C PRO A 128 -14.85 -16.66 -2.28
N PRO A 129 -15.69 -16.38 -3.29
CA PRO A 129 -15.25 -16.28 -4.69
C PRO A 129 -14.23 -15.15 -4.92
N GLU A 130 -14.18 -14.18 -4.01
CA GLU A 130 -13.23 -13.08 -4.01
C GLU A 130 -11.80 -13.50 -3.65
N GLU A 131 -11.61 -14.69 -3.07
CA GLU A 131 -10.28 -15.20 -2.72
C GLU A 131 -9.52 -15.60 -3.98
N VAL A 132 -8.33 -15.05 -4.16
CA VAL A 132 -7.48 -15.31 -5.31
C VAL A 132 -7.01 -16.76 -5.30
N ARG A 133 -7.20 -17.45 -6.41
CA ARG A 133 -6.53 -18.73 -6.65
C ARG A 133 -5.07 -18.44 -6.96
N ARG A 134 -4.13 -19.08 -6.27
CA ARG A 134 -2.69 -18.88 -6.51
C ARG A 134 -2.40 -19.02 -8.00
N ALA A 135 -1.83 -17.97 -8.57
CA ALA A 135 -1.36 -17.99 -9.95
C ALA A 135 -0.21 -19.01 -10.07
N GLN A 136 -0.24 -19.79 -11.17
CA GLN A 136 0.85 -20.72 -11.49
C GLN A 136 2.00 -19.93 -12.16
N GLY A 137 3.23 -20.42 -11.99
CA GLY A 137 4.41 -19.85 -12.62
C GLY A 137 5.41 -19.23 -11.62
N ARG A 138 6.56 -18.80 -12.15
CA ARG A 138 7.63 -18.19 -11.34
C ARG A 138 7.18 -16.84 -10.78
N LEU A 139 7.45 -16.59 -9.50
CA LEU A 139 7.23 -15.30 -8.84
C LEU A 139 7.90 -14.18 -9.65
N HIS A 140 7.25 -13.02 -9.72
CA HIS A 140 7.73 -11.83 -10.43
C HIS A 140 8.08 -12.06 -11.92
N SER A 141 7.44 -13.08 -12.57
CA SER A 141 7.44 -13.16 -14.02
C SER A 141 6.47 -12.15 -14.62
N ARG A 142 6.76 -11.63 -15.83
CA ARG A 142 5.93 -10.62 -16.52
C ARG A 142 4.44 -11.01 -16.63
N SER A 143 4.16 -12.28 -16.90
CA SER A 143 2.79 -12.79 -17.01
C SER A 143 2.09 -12.83 -15.66
N ARG A 144 2.81 -13.21 -14.60
CA ARG A 144 2.27 -13.30 -13.24
C ARG A 144 2.07 -11.90 -12.63
N ASP A 145 3.02 -10.98 -12.81
CA ASP A 145 2.87 -9.57 -12.41
C ASP A 145 1.65 -8.94 -13.08
N ARG A 146 1.48 -9.15 -14.39
CA ARG A 146 0.30 -8.65 -15.12
C ARG A 146 -0.99 -9.23 -14.57
N ALA A 147 -1.04 -10.53 -14.28
CA ALA A 147 -2.23 -11.18 -13.72
C ALA A 147 -2.55 -10.67 -12.30
N ALA A 148 -1.55 -10.48 -11.45
CA ALA A 148 -1.71 -9.95 -10.09
C ALA A 148 -2.21 -8.49 -10.12
N ILE A 149 -1.63 -7.66 -10.97
CA ILE A 149 -2.03 -6.26 -11.14
C ILE A 149 -3.43 -6.16 -11.74
N SER A 150 -3.74 -6.94 -12.80
CA SER A 150 -5.08 -7.00 -13.37
C SER A 150 -6.13 -7.37 -12.31
N HIS A 151 -5.86 -8.40 -11.51
CA HIS A 151 -6.79 -8.81 -10.44
C HIS A 151 -7.09 -7.68 -9.45
N HIS A 152 -6.09 -6.89 -9.07
CA HIS A 152 -6.26 -5.80 -8.12
C HIS A 152 -6.98 -4.59 -8.73
N TYR A 153 -6.62 -4.20 -9.96
CA TYR A 153 -7.12 -2.99 -10.61
C TYR A 153 -8.40 -3.20 -11.46
N ASP A 154 -8.78 -4.45 -11.76
CA ASP A 154 -9.99 -4.77 -12.56
C ASP A 154 -11.32 -4.66 -11.77
N VAL A 155 -11.31 -4.05 -10.59
CA VAL A 155 -12.55 -3.70 -9.87
C VAL A 155 -13.33 -2.55 -10.54
N GLY A 156 -12.73 -1.88 -11.53
CA GLY A 156 -13.35 -0.84 -12.35
C GLY A 156 -13.08 0.59 -11.86
N ASN A 157 -12.91 1.50 -12.83
CA ASN A 157 -12.58 2.90 -12.56
C ASN A 157 -13.67 3.64 -11.75
N GLU A 158 -14.95 3.28 -11.95
CA GLU A 158 -16.06 3.87 -11.20
C GLU A 158 -15.96 3.58 -9.71
N PHE A 159 -15.63 2.31 -9.35
CA PHE A 159 -15.43 1.95 -7.95
C PHE A 159 -14.24 2.71 -7.34
N TYR A 160 -13.12 2.81 -8.06
CA TYR A 160 -11.98 3.60 -7.59
C TYR A 160 -12.35 5.08 -7.41
N GLY A 161 -13.14 5.65 -8.32
CA GLY A 161 -13.64 7.02 -8.20
C GLY A 161 -14.43 7.27 -6.90
N LEU A 162 -15.27 6.32 -6.49
CA LEU A 162 -16.01 6.40 -5.22
C LEU A 162 -15.08 6.41 -4.00
N VAL A 163 -13.98 5.65 -4.04
CA VAL A 163 -13.07 5.49 -2.90
C VAL A 163 -12.02 6.60 -2.86
N LEU A 164 -11.38 6.90 -4.00
CA LEU A 164 -10.23 7.79 -4.10
C LEU A 164 -10.61 9.27 -4.28
N GLY A 165 -11.86 9.53 -4.63
CA GLY A 165 -12.32 10.88 -5.01
C GLY A 165 -11.86 11.29 -6.42
N SER A 166 -12.06 12.55 -6.76
CA SER A 166 -11.80 13.11 -8.10
C SER A 166 -10.32 13.08 -8.49
N SER A 167 -9.42 13.10 -7.53
CA SER A 167 -7.98 13.06 -7.77
C SER A 167 -7.51 11.74 -8.39
N MET A 168 -8.22 10.63 -8.16
CA MET A 168 -7.84 9.29 -8.61
C MET A 168 -6.41 8.91 -8.21
N VAL A 169 -5.97 9.33 -7.01
CA VAL A 169 -4.63 9.05 -6.50
C VAL A 169 -4.69 7.88 -5.51
N TYR A 170 -4.16 6.72 -5.90
CA TYR A 170 -4.14 5.51 -5.08
C TYR A 170 -2.78 5.31 -4.41
N SER A 171 -2.38 6.30 -3.61
CA SER A 171 -1.17 6.29 -2.78
C SER A 171 -1.32 7.26 -1.63
N CYS A 172 -0.38 7.24 -0.68
CA CYS A 172 -0.39 8.11 0.49
C CYS A 172 -0.54 9.60 0.11
N ALA A 173 -1.49 10.31 0.69
CA ALA A 173 -1.62 11.76 0.62
C ALA A 173 -0.61 12.46 1.55
N TYR A 174 -0.45 13.78 1.43
CA TYR A 174 0.38 14.59 2.30
C TYR A 174 -0.48 15.62 3.04
N TRP A 175 -0.78 15.34 4.29
CA TRP A 175 -1.68 16.14 5.13
C TRP A 175 -0.91 17.31 5.75
N THR A 176 -0.99 18.47 5.11
CA THR A 176 -0.49 19.72 5.68
C THR A 176 -1.55 20.35 6.59
N PRO A 177 -1.18 21.32 7.46
CA PRO A 177 -2.18 22.04 8.27
C PRO A 177 -3.28 22.72 7.45
N GLU A 178 -2.99 23.07 6.19
CA GLU A 178 -3.92 23.71 5.24
C GLU A 178 -4.81 22.70 4.52
N ALA A 179 -4.36 21.46 4.34
CA ALA A 179 -5.12 20.41 3.66
C ALA A 179 -6.29 19.94 4.53
N LYS A 180 -7.51 20.39 4.20
CA LYS A 180 -8.74 20.07 4.96
C LYS A 180 -9.58 18.98 4.31
N SER A 181 -9.16 18.42 3.18
CA SER A 181 -9.82 17.32 2.50
C SER A 181 -8.80 16.36 1.90
N LEU A 182 -9.27 15.17 1.52
CA LEU A 182 -8.46 14.17 0.83
C LEU A 182 -7.86 14.72 -0.47
N GLU A 183 -8.66 15.44 -1.27
CA GLU A 183 -8.22 16.04 -2.53
C GLU A 183 -7.09 17.04 -2.31
N ALA A 184 -7.23 17.95 -1.33
CA ALA A 184 -6.20 18.93 -0.99
C ALA A 184 -4.90 18.24 -0.50
N ALA A 185 -5.02 17.19 0.30
CA ALA A 185 -3.88 16.42 0.76
C ALA A 185 -3.20 15.62 -0.37
N GLN A 186 -3.99 15.12 -1.34
CA GLN A 186 -3.45 14.47 -2.53
C GLN A 186 -2.75 15.47 -3.45
N GLU A 187 -3.31 16.65 -3.66
CA GLU A 187 -2.67 17.72 -4.43
C GLU A 187 -1.34 18.14 -3.77
N ALA A 188 -1.33 18.33 -2.44
CA ALA A 188 -0.12 18.65 -1.69
C ALA A 188 0.97 17.56 -1.84
N LYS A 189 0.59 16.28 -1.91
CA LYS A 189 1.51 15.18 -2.16
C LYS A 189 2.10 15.23 -3.56
N LEU A 190 1.29 15.49 -4.59
CA LEU A 190 1.76 15.60 -5.97
C LEU A 190 2.75 16.78 -6.10
N ASP A 191 2.42 17.91 -5.49
CA ASP A 191 3.28 19.09 -5.44
C ASP A 191 4.59 18.81 -4.68
N LEU A 192 4.57 18.11 -3.55
CA LEU A 192 5.76 17.69 -2.80
C LEU A 192 6.71 16.85 -3.67
N ILE A 193 6.17 15.88 -4.42
CA ILE A 193 6.97 15.06 -5.36
C ILE A 193 7.63 15.94 -6.41
N CYS A 194 6.89 16.83 -7.05
CA CYS A 194 7.42 17.73 -8.07
C CYS A 194 8.52 18.65 -7.53
N ARG A 195 8.36 19.18 -6.31
CA ARG A 195 9.39 20.00 -5.64
C ARG A 195 10.64 19.20 -5.31
N LYS A 196 10.52 17.99 -4.75
CA LYS A 196 11.67 17.11 -4.45
C LYS A 196 12.43 16.74 -5.73
N LEU A 197 11.73 16.45 -6.79
CA LEU A 197 12.31 16.20 -8.11
C LEU A 197 12.93 17.47 -8.73
N GLY A 198 12.61 18.65 -8.20
CA GLY A 198 13.08 19.93 -8.71
C GLY A 198 12.59 20.25 -10.11
N LEU A 199 11.35 19.85 -10.43
CA LEU A 199 10.77 19.99 -11.76
C LEU A 199 10.71 21.47 -12.18
N ARG A 200 11.04 21.73 -13.46
CA ARG A 200 11.04 23.05 -14.07
C ARG A 200 10.52 22.94 -15.50
N PRO A 201 10.03 24.05 -16.09
CA PRO A 201 9.59 24.07 -17.49
C PRO A 201 10.65 23.53 -18.43
N GLY A 202 10.24 22.69 -19.38
CA GLY A 202 11.10 22.07 -20.39
C GLY A 202 11.79 20.77 -19.98
N MET A 203 11.75 20.38 -18.69
CA MET A 203 12.26 19.08 -18.25
C MET A 203 11.38 17.92 -18.75
N ARG A 204 12.00 16.73 -18.90
CA ARG A 204 11.33 15.47 -19.20
C ARG A 204 11.17 14.63 -17.94
N LEU A 205 9.94 14.33 -17.57
CA LEU A 205 9.58 13.47 -16.44
C LEU A 205 9.19 12.07 -16.94
N LEU A 206 9.71 11.03 -16.31
CA LEU A 206 9.17 9.66 -16.41
C LEU A 206 8.44 9.30 -15.12
N ASP A 207 7.20 8.79 -15.23
CA ASP A 207 6.43 8.25 -14.09
C ASP A 207 6.22 6.74 -14.26
N VAL A 208 6.93 5.95 -13.46
CA VAL A 208 6.90 4.49 -13.52
C VAL A 208 5.80 3.96 -12.61
N GLY A 209 4.75 3.39 -13.21
CA GLY A 209 3.53 3.03 -12.52
C GLY A 209 2.60 4.23 -12.35
N CYS A 210 2.36 4.97 -13.44
CA CYS A 210 1.65 6.27 -13.42
C CYS A 210 0.17 6.20 -12.99
N GLY A 211 -0.39 5.01 -12.78
CA GLY A 211 -1.80 4.84 -12.43
C GLY A 211 -2.73 5.54 -13.42
N TRP A 212 -3.65 6.35 -12.93
CA TRP A 212 -4.59 7.14 -13.73
C TRP A 212 -4.04 8.52 -14.16
N GLY A 213 -2.71 8.71 -14.09
CA GLY A 213 -2.01 9.88 -14.65
C GLY A 213 -2.03 11.14 -13.80
N SER A 214 -2.47 11.11 -12.55
CA SER A 214 -2.66 12.32 -11.72
C SER A 214 -1.37 13.09 -11.50
N LEU A 215 -0.22 12.41 -11.30
CA LEU A 215 1.08 13.08 -11.17
C LEU A 215 1.54 13.69 -12.50
N LEU A 216 1.33 13.01 -13.61
CA LEU A 216 1.66 13.51 -14.95
C LEU A 216 0.91 14.80 -15.25
N LEU A 217 -0.42 14.81 -15.02
CA LEU A 217 -1.28 15.98 -15.19
C LEU A 217 -0.84 17.15 -14.31
N HIS A 218 -0.58 16.88 -13.03
CA HIS A 218 -0.13 17.90 -12.08
C HIS A 218 1.22 18.50 -12.50
N ALA A 219 2.19 17.66 -12.85
CA ALA A 219 3.53 18.08 -13.25
C ALA A 219 3.52 18.89 -14.56
N ALA A 220 2.79 18.44 -15.58
CA ALA A 220 2.68 19.16 -16.86
C ALA A 220 1.97 20.52 -16.70
N LYS A 221 0.87 20.56 -15.92
CA LYS A 221 0.07 21.78 -15.70
C LYS A 221 0.79 22.81 -14.85
N HIS A 222 1.40 22.41 -13.74
CA HIS A 222 1.93 23.32 -12.73
C HIS A 222 3.44 23.57 -12.81
N TYR A 223 4.17 22.68 -13.48
CA TYR A 223 5.65 22.77 -13.59
C TYR A 223 6.13 22.87 -15.04
N GLY A 224 5.23 22.77 -16.04
CA GLY A 224 5.56 22.99 -17.44
C GLY A 224 6.48 21.93 -18.06
N VAL A 225 6.49 20.72 -17.48
CA VAL A 225 7.31 19.60 -17.98
C VAL A 225 6.61 18.88 -19.13
N THR A 226 7.38 18.15 -19.94
CA THR A 226 6.87 17.04 -20.73
C THR A 226 6.96 15.77 -19.91
N ALA A 227 5.97 14.89 -19.99
CA ALA A 227 5.89 13.74 -19.13
C ALA A 227 5.52 12.46 -19.89
N VAL A 228 6.21 11.38 -19.57
CA VAL A 228 5.89 10.02 -20.04
C VAL A 228 5.49 9.18 -18.84
N GLY A 229 4.30 8.58 -18.90
CA GLY A 229 3.83 7.65 -17.88
C GLY A 229 3.70 6.23 -18.43
N VAL A 230 4.13 5.24 -17.66
CA VAL A 230 3.97 3.83 -18.02
C VAL A 230 3.14 3.09 -17.00
N SER A 231 2.25 2.22 -17.47
CA SER A 231 1.51 1.25 -16.66
C SER A 231 1.26 -0.01 -17.47
N ILE A 232 1.12 -1.15 -16.80
CA ILE A 232 0.74 -2.43 -17.43
C ILE A 232 -0.77 -2.73 -17.30
N SER A 233 -1.55 -1.85 -16.66
CA SER A 233 -3.02 -1.92 -16.59
C SER A 233 -3.65 -1.17 -17.77
N LYS A 234 -4.42 -1.89 -18.57
CA LYS A 234 -5.14 -1.32 -19.72
C LYS A 234 -6.18 -0.28 -19.29
N GLU A 235 -6.88 -0.55 -18.20
CA GLU A 235 -7.94 0.30 -17.64
C GLU A 235 -7.36 1.62 -17.14
N GLN A 236 -6.22 1.57 -16.44
CA GLN A 236 -5.53 2.77 -15.99
C GLN A 236 -5.06 3.61 -17.17
N VAL A 237 -4.40 2.99 -18.15
CA VAL A 237 -3.89 3.70 -19.34
C VAL A 237 -5.01 4.33 -20.13
N ALA A 238 -6.13 3.63 -20.34
CA ALA A 238 -7.27 4.16 -21.07
C ALA A 238 -7.85 5.41 -20.39
N LEU A 239 -8.10 5.34 -19.07
CA LEU A 239 -8.61 6.49 -18.33
C LEU A 239 -7.58 7.62 -18.22
N ALA A 240 -6.30 7.30 -18.02
CA ALA A 240 -5.24 8.31 -17.96
C ALA A 240 -5.14 9.11 -19.27
N ARG A 241 -5.21 8.44 -20.43
CA ARG A 241 -5.25 9.11 -21.75
C ARG A 241 -6.46 10.01 -21.91
N ALA A 242 -7.65 9.53 -21.56
CA ALA A 242 -8.86 10.35 -21.62
C ALA A 242 -8.75 11.61 -20.76
N ARG A 243 -8.20 11.48 -19.53
CA ARG A 243 -7.95 12.62 -18.63
C ARG A 243 -6.90 13.60 -19.18
N VAL A 244 -5.89 13.11 -19.88
CA VAL A 244 -4.87 13.95 -20.55
C VAL A 244 -5.49 14.75 -21.69
N GLU A 245 -6.33 14.13 -22.51
CA GLU A 245 -7.08 14.80 -23.58
C GLU A 245 -8.05 15.83 -23.03
N GLU A 246 -8.84 15.49 -22.01
CA GLU A 246 -9.78 16.39 -21.35
C GLU A 246 -9.08 17.62 -20.73
N ALA A 247 -7.87 17.43 -20.20
CA ALA A 247 -7.05 18.51 -19.65
C ALA A 247 -6.36 19.37 -20.74
N GLY A 248 -6.42 19.01 -22.02
CA GLY A 248 -5.75 19.70 -23.12
C GLY A 248 -4.22 19.59 -23.05
N LEU A 249 -3.68 18.47 -22.52
CA LEU A 249 -2.25 18.26 -22.30
C LEU A 249 -1.66 17.16 -23.20
N ALA A 250 -2.35 16.77 -24.26
CA ALA A 250 -1.92 15.67 -25.16
C ALA A 250 -0.60 15.98 -25.92
N ASP A 251 -0.24 17.24 -26.03
CA ASP A 251 1.04 17.71 -26.59
C ASP A 251 2.24 17.56 -25.63
N ARG A 252 1.98 17.39 -24.33
CA ARG A 252 3.00 17.34 -23.27
C ARG A 252 3.05 16.03 -22.50
N VAL A 253 1.96 15.28 -22.47
CA VAL A 253 1.83 14.07 -21.64
C VAL A 253 1.55 12.87 -22.53
N GLU A 254 2.43 11.90 -22.50
CA GLU A 254 2.25 10.61 -23.16
C GLU A 254 2.02 9.51 -22.10
N VAL A 255 0.97 8.69 -22.29
CA VAL A 255 0.68 7.54 -21.41
C VAL A 255 0.78 6.26 -22.22
N ARG A 256 1.62 5.32 -21.76
CA ARG A 256 1.93 4.08 -22.47
C ARG A 256 1.47 2.84 -21.71
N LEU A 257 0.89 1.89 -22.43
CA LEU A 257 0.72 0.52 -21.94
C LEU A 257 2.06 -0.23 -22.12
N GLN A 258 2.93 -0.12 -21.14
CA GLN A 258 4.31 -0.59 -21.27
C GLN A 258 4.84 -1.08 -19.91
N ASP A 259 5.63 -2.16 -19.94
CA ASP A 259 6.40 -2.63 -18.79
C ASP A 259 7.63 -1.72 -18.60
N TYR A 260 7.96 -1.35 -17.37
CA TYR A 260 9.10 -0.48 -17.07
C TYR A 260 10.44 -1.05 -17.56
N ARG A 261 10.55 -2.38 -17.66
CA ARG A 261 11.74 -3.09 -18.17
C ARG A 261 11.98 -2.88 -19.68
N GLU A 262 11.01 -2.34 -20.39
CA GLU A 262 11.03 -2.13 -21.85
C GLU A 262 11.24 -0.66 -22.24
N ILE A 263 11.43 0.24 -21.26
CA ILE A 263 11.69 1.65 -21.55
C ILE A 263 13.09 1.80 -22.09
N ALA A 264 13.21 2.39 -23.30
CA ALA A 264 14.47 2.54 -24.01
C ALA A 264 14.76 3.97 -24.50
N ASP A 265 13.81 4.90 -24.35
CA ASP A 265 13.84 6.25 -24.93
C ASP A 265 14.29 7.36 -23.97
N GLY A 266 15.12 7.02 -23.01
CA GLY A 266 15.79 8.00 -22.14
C GLY A 266 16.83 8.85 -22.91
N PRO A 267 17.53 9.76 -22.22
CA PRO A 267 17.43 9.99 -20.79
C PRO A 267 16.29 10.95 -20.39
N PHE A 268 15.92 10.90 -19.11
CA PHE A 268 14.96 11.79 -18.47
C PHE A 268 15.65 12.67 -17.42
N ASP A 269 15.13 13.88 -17.21
CA ASP A 269 15.65 14.80 -16.18
C ASP A 269 15.21 14.36 -14.77
N ALA A 270 14.04 13.75 -14.68
CA ALA A 270 13.50 13.27 -13.42
C ALA A 270 12.68 11.98 -13.62
N ILE A 271 12.70 11.14 -12.60
CA ILE A 271 11.87 9.91 -12.54
C ILE A 271 11.10 9.89 -11.24
N SER A 272 9.81 9.59 -11.31
CA SER A 272 8.96 9.22 -10.17
C SER A 272 8.59 7.73 -10.26
N SER A 273 8.49 7.08 -9.10
CA SER A 273 7.96 5.74 -8.97
C SER A 273 7.20 5.66 -7.64
N VAL A 274 5.88 5.61 -7.72
CA VAL A 274 4.99 5.76 -6.57
C VAL A 274 4.08 4.55 -6.42
N GLY A 275 4.29 3.76 -5.34
CA GLY A 275 3.50 2.55 -5.07
C GLY A 275 3.73 1.44 -6.10
N MET A 276 4.91 1.40 -6.69
CA MET A 276 5.27 0.44 -7.74
C MET A 276 6.30 -0.59 -7.26
N ALA A 277 7.25 -0.18 -6.42
CA ALA A 277 8.36 -1.02 -6.01
C ALA A 277 7.92 -2.24 -5.16
N GLU A 278 6.75 -2.18 -4.53
CA GLU A 278 6.09 -3.29 -3.82
C GLU A 278 5.76 -4.48 -4.73
N HIS A 279 5.62 -4.22 -6.04
CA HIS A 279 5.31 -5.23 -7.06
C HIS A 279 6.57 -5.79 -7.74
N VAL A 280 7.73 -5.19 -7.52
CA VAL A 280 9.00 -5.61 -8.14
C VAL A 280 9.56 -6.87 -7.50
N GLY A 281 9.42 -7.01 -6.17
CA GLY A 281 10.03 -8.09 -5.39
C GLY A 281 11.53 -7.90 -5.17
N SER A 282 12.03 -8.49 -4.09
CA SER A 282 13.42 -8.30 -3.64
C SER A 282 14.46 -8.80 -4.65
N GLU A 283 14.17 -9.91 -5.34
CA GLU A 283 15.06 -10.49 -6.36
C GLU A 283 15.23 -9.60 -7.60
N GLN A 284 14.18 -8.86 -7.99
CA GLN A 284 14.19 -8.03 -9.19
C GLN A 284 14.53 -6.55 -8.92
N TYR A 285 14.66 -6.18 -7.64
CA TYR A 285 14.85 -4.79 -7.25
C TYR A 285 16.13 -4.17 -7.82
N ARG A 286 17.21 -4.96 -7.92
CA ARG A 286 18.45 -4.52 -8.56
C ARG A 286 18.24 -4.16 -10.02
N VAL A 287 17.57 -5.02 -10.79
CA VAL A 287 17.26 -4.78 -12.21
C VAL A 287 16.43 -3.51 -12.38
N TYR A 288 15.46 -3.31 -11.49
CA TYR A 288 14.63 -2.11 -11.42
C TYR A 288 15.49 -0.87 -11.16
N ALA A 289 16.29 -0.84 -10.10
CA ALA A 289 17.10 0.31 -9.71
C ALA A 289 18.14 0.67 -10.78
N GLU A 290 18.89 -0.31 -11.31
CA GLU A 290 19.85 -0.11 -12.40
C GLU A 290 19.17 0.39 -13.69
N GLY A 291 17.95 -0.09 -13.98
CA GLY A 291 17.12 0.39 -15.09
C GLY A 291 16.81 1.88 -14.96
N LEU A 292 16.31 2.31 -13.79
CA LEU A 292 16.00 3.71 -13.52
C LEU A 292 17.25 4.60 -13.55
N TYR A 293 18.38 4.11 -13.03
CA TYR A 293 19.65 4.84 -13.08
C TYR A 293 20.08 5.14 -14.51
N ARG A 294 20.03 4.16 -15.41
CA ARG A 294 20.40 4.35 -16.82
C ARG A 294 19.50 5.35 -17.55
N LEU A 295 18.23 5.42 -17.17
CA LEU A 295 17.24 6.31 -17.79
C LEU A 295 17.34 7.77 -17.34
N LEU A 296 18.11 8.09 -16.30
CA LEU A 296 18.32 9.47 -15.84
C LEU A 296 19.54 10.12 -16.53
N VAL A 297 19.46 11.42 -16.76
CA VAL A 297 20.65 12.24 -17.06
C VAL A 297 21.57 12.32 -15.83
N PRO A 298 22.89 12.56 -15.99
CA PRO A 298 23.74 13.00 -14.87
C PRO A 298 23.15 14.26 -14.21
N GLY A 299 23.07 14.30 -12.88
CA GLY A 299 22.36 15.33 -12.11
C GLY A 299 20.85 15.12 -12.02
N GLY A 300 20.28 14.14 -12.72
CA GLY A 300 18.86 13.81 -12.69
C GLY A 300 18.43 13.16 -11.37
N ARG A 301 17.15 13.31 -11.04
CA ARG A 301 16.59 12.89 -9.73
C ARG A 301 15.57 11.78 -9.87
N LEU A 302 15.64 10.80 -8.97
CA LEU A 302 14.64 9.76 -8.75
C LEU A 302 13.91 10.03 -7.42
N LEU A 303 12.58 10.00 -7.42
CA LEU A 303 11.78 9.87 -6.21
C LEU A 303 11.09 8.51 -6.20
N ASN A 304 11.52 7.64 -5.29
CA ASN A 304 10.88 6.36 -5.03
C ASN A 304 10.00 6.47 -3.78
N HIS A 305 8.68 6.29 -3.93
CA HIS A 305 7.70 6.30 -2.85
C HIS A 305 7.10 4.91 -2.70
N GLN A 306 7.40 4.24 -1.60
CA GLN A 306 6.93 2.87 -1.38
C GLN A 306 6.58 2.58 0.07
N ILE A 307 5.69 1.61 0.27
CA ILE A 307 5.37 1.02 1.58
C ILE A 307 6.57 0.21 2.05
N ALA A 308 6.89 0.32 3.33
CA ALA A 308 7.97 -0.39 3.98
C ALA A 308 7.46 -1.19 5.18
N ARG A 309 8.07 -2.32 5.43
CA ARG A 309 7.91 -3.08 6.66
C ARG A 309 9.00 -2.77 7.67
N ARG A 310 8.81 -3.18 8.91
CA ARG A 310 9.89 -3.18 9.89
C ARG A 310 11.00 -4.16 9.47
N PRO A 311 12.26 -3.91 9.84
CA PRO A 311 13.32 -4.90 9.73
C PRO A 311 12.97 -6.20 10.50
N ASP A 312 13.54 -7.32 10.06
CA ASP A 312 13.42 -8.57 10.80
C ASP A 312 14.14 -8.47 12.15
N ILE A 313 13.49 -8.95 13.18
CA ILE A 313 14.08 -9.07 14.51
C ILE A 313 14.53 -10.52 14.68
N PRO A 314 15.75 -10.78 15.18
CA PRO A 314 16.20 -12.14 15.44
C PRO A 314 15.19 -12.94 16.27
N GLY A 315 14.77 -14.11 15.76
CA GLY A 315 13.73 -14.94 16.38
C GLY A 315 12.29 -14.56 16.07
N GLU A 316 12.05 -13.45 15.37
CA GLU A 316 10.71 -12.95 14.99
C GLU A 316 10.65 -12.60 13.50
N PRO A 317 10.70 -13.57 12.59
CA PRO A 317 10.67 -13.28 11.17
C PRO A 317 9.35 -12.62 10.77
N HIS A 318 9.42 -11.71 9.80
CA HIS A 318 8.24 -11.07 9.24
C HIS A 318 7.24 -12.09 8.71
N ARG A 319 5.97 -11.93 9.06
CA ARG A 319 4.87 -12.74 8.52
C ARG A 319 3.99 -11.86 7.65
N THR A 320 3.91 -12.20 6.38
CA THR A 320 2.95 -11.57 5.46
C THR A 320 1.53 -11.90 5.90
N SER A 321 0.64 -10.91 5.91
CA SER A 321 -0.78 -11.12 6.17
C SER A 321 -1.36 -12.07 5.13
N SER A 322 -1.93 -13.18 5.60
CA SER A 322 -2.58 -14.17 4.73
C SER A 322 -3.83 -13.60 4.05
N PHE A 323 -4.48 -12.61 4.66
CA PHE A 323 -5.60 -11.91 4.06
C PHE A 323 -5.14 -11.02 2.90
N ILE A 324 -4.08 -10.24 3.08
CA ILE A 324 -3.54 -9.37 2.02
C ILE A 324 -3.09 -10.20 0.82
N ASP A 325 -2.32 -11.28 1.04
CA ASP A 325 -1.85 -12.18 -0.02
C ASP A 325 -3.00 -12.85 -0.79
N ARG A 326 -4.10 -13.20 -0.08
CA ARG A 326 -5.21 -13.95 -0.69
C ARG A 326 -6.31 -13.11 -1.31
N TYR A 327 -6.42 -11.84 -0.96
CA TYR A 327 -7.58 -11.02 -1.37
C TYR A 327 -7.20 -9.71 -2.05
N VAL A 328 -5.98 -9.18 -1.80
CA VAL A 328 -5.64 -7.81 -2.20
C VAL A 328 -4.42 -7.76 -3.11
N PHE A 329 -3.25 -8.13 -2.60
CA PHE A 329 -1.99 -8.08 -3.31
C PHE A 329 -1.30 -9.46 -3.33
N PRO A 330 -1.74 -10.35 -4.21
CA PRO A 330 -1.02 -11.61 -4.42
C PRO A 330 0.43 -11.31 -4.81
N ASP A 331 1.37 -11.98 -4.15
CA ASP A 331 2.80 -11.82 -4.42
C ASP A 331 3.40 -10.44 -4.06
N GLY A 332 2.67 -9.58 -3.36
CA GLY A 332 3.21 -8.30 -2.87
C GLY A 332 4.30 -8.50 -1.82
N GLU A 333 5.44 -7.84 -2.00
CA GLU A 333 6.58 -7.94 -1.08
C GLU A 333 6.96 -6.56 -0.52
N LEU A 334 6.98 -6.44 0.80
CA LEU A 334 7.43 -5.21 1.47
C LEU A 334 8.88 -5.39 1.97
N SER A 335 9.71 -4.40 1.67
CA SER A 335 11.09 -4.33 2.15
C SER A 335 11.25 -3.27 3.25
N PRO A 336 12.20 -3.43 4.20
CA PRO A 336 12.59 -2.35 5.09
C PRO A 336 13.14 -1.15 4.31
N VAL A 337 12.90 0.08 4.78
CA VAL A 337 13.39 1.29 4.10
C VAL A 337 14.92 1.29 3.94
N GLY A 338 15.66 0.81 4.94
CA GLY A 338 17.12 0.69 4.85
C GLY A 338 17.58 -0.23 3.70
N SER A 339 16.84 -1.32 3.43
CA SER A 339 17.12 -2.19 2.28
C SER A 339 16.84 -1.49 0.94
N THR A 340 15.80 -0.64 0.89
CA THR A 340 15.50 0.16 -0.30
C THR A 340 16.62 1.15 -0.59
N VAL A 341 17.08 1.88 0.44
CA VAL A 341 18.20 2.83 0.34
C VAL A 341 19.45 2.11 -0.17
N ALA A 342 19.86 1.01 0.48
CA ALA A 342 21.06 0.25 0.10
C ALA A 342 21.02 -0.20 -1.36
N ARG A 343 19.88 -0.73 -1.83
CA ARG A 343 19.73 -1.21 -3.22
C ARG A 343 19.76 -0.07 -4.25
N LEU A 344 19.30 1.12 -3.91
CA LEU A 344 19.43 2.29 -4.79
C LEU A 344 20.91 2.74 -4.87
N GLU A 345 21.62 2.77 -3.74
CA GLU A 345 23.05 3.09 -3.71
C GLU A 345 23.89 2.05 -4.44
N GLU A 346 23.59 0.75 -4.28
CA GLU A 346 24.22 -0.35 -5.04
C GLU A 346 24.03 -0.21 -6.56
N ALA A 347 22.94 0.43 -7.01
CA ALA A 347 22.68 0.72 -8.42
C ALA A 347 23.41 1.98 -8.93
N GLY A 348 24.12 2.73 -8.06
CA GLY A 348 24.90 3.92 -8.37
C GLY A 348 24.26 5.25 -8.00
N PHE A 349 23.06 5.25 -7.41
CA PHE A 349 22.43 6.48 -6.91
C PHE A 349 23.13 7.01 -5.67
N GLU A 350 23.09 8.33 -5.49
CA GLU A 350 23.33 8.99 -4.21
C GLU A 350 21.98 9.29 -3.55
N VAL A 351 21.70 8.69 -2.39
CA VAL A 351 20.46 8.97 -1.65
C VAL A 351 20.63 10.28 -0.85
N ARG A 352 19.74 11.25 -1.11
CA ARG A 352 19.82 12.61 -0.53
C ARG A 352 18.79 12.86 0.56
N ASP A 353 17.64 12.20 0.52
CA ASP A 353 16.56 12.39 1.48
C ASP A 353 15.74 11.10 1.66
N VAL A 354 15.32 10.89 2.90
CA VAL A 354 14.33 9.84 3.24
C VAL A 354 13.29 10.47 4.16
N GLU A 355 12.06 10.60 3.66
CA GLU A 355 10.96 11.15 4.44
C GLU A 355 9.91 10.08 4.71
N SER A 356 9.57 9.85 5.97
CA SER A 356 8.49 8.96 6.38
C SER A 356 7.15 9.68 6.36
N LEU A 357 6.18 9.11 5.67
CA LEU A 357 4.80 9.62 5.58
C LEU A 357 3.81 8.66 6.26
N ARG A 358 4.27 7.90 7.25
CA ARG A 358 3.51 6.83 7.89
C ARG A 358 2.14 7.30 8.42
N GLU A 359 2.13 8.37 9.19
CA GLU A 359 0.91 8.94 9.78
C GLU A 359 -0.06 9.46 8.70
N HIS A 360 0.49 10.05 7.65
CA HIS A 360 -0.30 10.54 6.51
C HIS A 360 -1.05 9.41 5.81
N TYR A 361 -0.45 8.21 5.75
CA TYR A 361 -1.15 7.09 5.11
C TYR A 361 -2.28 6.55 5.99
N GLY A 362 -2.10 6.54 7.31
CA GLY A 362 -3.19 6.22 8.25
C GLY A 362 -4.40 7.12 8.02
N LEU A 363 -4.18 8.44 7.96
CA LEU A 363 -5.23 9.43 7.66
C LEU A 363 -5.86 9.19 6.28
N THR A 364 -5.05 8.99 5.24
CA THR A 364 -5.51 8.75 3.87
C THR A 364 -6.43 7.53 3.77
N LEU A 365 -6.05 6.43 4.41
CA LEU A 365 -6.84 5.19 4.42
C LEU A 365 -8.16 5.35 5.18
N ARG A 366 -8.19 6.17 6.23
CA ARG A 366 -9.44 6.49 6.93
C ARG A 366 -10.43 7.23 6.05
N GLU A 367 -9.96 8.20 5.28
CA GLU A 367 -10.80 8.91 4.29
C GLU A 367 -11.31 7.96 3.20
N TRP A 368 -10.47 7.05 2.69
CA TRP A 368 -10.93 6.06 1.71
C TRP A 368 -11.99 5.12 2.29
N VAL A 369 -11.87 4.71 3.55
CA VAL A 369 -12.92 3.91 4.22
C VAL A 369 -14.20 4.73 4.39
N ALA A 370 -14.09 6.00 4.81
CA ALA A 370 -15.24 6.89 4.95
C ALA A 370 -15.96 7.09 3.61
N ASN A 371 -15.22 7.32 2.53
CA ASN A 371 -15.77 7.42 1.17
C ASN A 371 -16.49 6.13 0.75
N LEU A 372 -15.88 4.97 0.97
CA LEU A 372 -16.48 3.67 0.65
C LEU A 372 -17.78 3.46 1.46
N GLU A 373 -17.78 3.79 2.74
CA GLU A 373 -18.96 3.64 3.62
C GLU A 373 -20.08 4.62 3.24
N ALA A 374 -19.75 5.86 2.90
CA ALA A 374 -20.71 6.86 2.43
C ALA A 374 -21.39 6.41 1.11
N HIS A 375 -20.68 5.71 0.25
CA HIS A 375 -21.16 5.23 -1.04
C HIS A 375 -21.40 3.70 -1.06
N TRP A 376 -21.66 3.09 0.10
CA TRP A 376 -21.72 1.63 0.26
C TRP A 376 -22.67 0.93 -0.71
N THR A 377 -23.86 1.44 -0.88
CA THR A 377 -24.88 0.85 -1.77
C THR A 377 -24.40 0.81 -3.21
N GLU A 378 -23.79 1.90 -3.67
CA GLU A 378 -23.26 2.00 -5.02
C GLU A 378 -22.02 1.13 -5.20
N ALA A 379 -21.12 1.10 -4.24
CA ALA A 379 -19.97 0.21 -4.24
C ALA A 379 -20.38 -1.26 -4.35
N VAL A 380 -21.41 -1.67 -3.57
CA VAL A 380 -21.96 -3.04 -3.65
C VAL A 380 -22.58 -3.33 -5.02
N ARG A 381 -23.24 -2.33 -5.65
CA ARG A 381 -23.78 -2.47 -7.00
C ARG A 381 -22.69 -2.72 -8.05
N LEU A 382 -21.55 -1.99 -7.92
CA LEU A 382 -20.44 -2.06 -8.88
C LEU A 382 -19.63 -3.35 -8.75
N VAL A 383 -19.25 -3.74 -7.53
CA VAL A 383 -18.27 -4.82 -7.32
C VAL A 383 -18.81 -6.02 -6.54
N GLY A 384 -20.07 -6.00 -6.13
CA GLY A 384 -20.65 -7.02 -5.28
C GLY A 384 -20.26 -6.86 -3.80
N ARG A 385 -21.13 -7.42 -2.93
CA ARG A 385 -20.99 -7.25 -1.47
C ARG A 385 -19.70 -7.84 -0.90
N GLY A 386 -19.26 -8.97 -1.40
CA GLY A 386 -18.04 -9.63 -0.93
C GLY A 386 -16.80 -8.79 -1.24
N ARG A 387 -16.68 -8.28 -2.47
CA ARG A 387 -15.55 -7.42 -2.86
C ARG A 387 -15.56 -6.09 -2.10
N ALA A 388 -16.72 -5.45 -1.93
CA ALA A 388 -16.84 -4.24 -1.11
C ALA A 388 -16.38 -4.48 0.33
N ARG A 389 -16.70 -5.64 0.93
CA ARG A 389 -16.21 -6.05 2.26
C ARG A 389 -14.70 -6.28 2.29
N VAL A 390 -14.12 -6.89 1.25
CA VAL A 390 -12.67 -7.04 1.13
C VAL A 390 -12.00 -5.67 1.20
N TRP A 391 -12.46 -4.71 0.41
CA TRP A 391 -11.88 -3.36 0.37
C TRP A 391 -12.02 -2.63 1.71
N ARG A 392 -13.21 -2.68 2.32
CA ARG A 392 -13.45 -2.08 3.63
C ARG A 392 -12.49 -2.63 4.70
N LEU A 393 -12.38 -3.97 4.78
CA LEU A 393 -11.51 -4.64 5.75
C LEU A 393 -10.04 -4.34 5.49
N TYR A 394 -9.61 -4.40 4.23
CA TYR A 394 -8.24 -4.12 3.80
C TYR A 394 -7.80 -2.71 4.20
N MET A 395 -8.57 -1.70 3.79
CA MET A 395 -8.19 -0.31 4.04
C MET A 395 -8.21 0.02 5.54
N ALA A 396 -9.19 -0.47 6.29
CA ALA A 396 -9.25 -0.24 7.73
C ALA A 396 -8.12 -0.95 8.50
N ALA A 397 -7.81 -2.21 8.15
CA ALA A 397 -6.69 -2.94 8.76
C ALA A 397 -5.34 -2.31 8.40
N SER A 398 -5.18 -1.81 7.17
CA SER A 398 -3.99 -1.08 6.74
C SER A 398 -3.84 0.25 7.46
N ALA A 399 -4.92 1.03 7.64
CA ALA A 399 -4.88 2.27 8.42
C ALA A 399 -4.31 2.02 9.83
N LEU A 400 -4.85 1.02 10.52
CA LEU A 400 -4.35 0.63 11.84
C LEU A 400 -2.90 0.12 11.82
N ALA A 401 -2.49 -0.58 10.77
CA ALA A 401 -1.11 -1.04 10.64
C ALA A 401 -0.12 0.13 10.52
N PHE A 402 -0.48 1.18 9.78
CA PHE A 402 0.30 2.43 9.71
C PHE A 402 0.26 3.18 11.05
N GLU A 403 -0.91 3.40 11.64
CA GLU A 403 -1.06 4.11 12.93
C GLU A 403 -0.27 3.45 14.06
N GLN A 404 -0.26 2.11 14.10
CA GLN A 404 0.45 1.31 15.10
C GLN A 404 1.92 1.08 14.74
N ASN A 405 2.44 1.74 13.69
CA ASN A 405 3.81 1.58 13.23
C ASN A 405 4.23 0.13 12.96
N ARG A 406 3.31 -0.71 12.46
CA ARG A 406 3.62 -2.06 11.99
C ARG A 406 4.20 -2.06 10.57
N ILE A 407 3.73 -1.12 9.74
CA ILE A 407 4.26 -0.80 8.42
C ILE A 407 4.45 0.71 8.32
N GLY A 408 5.27 1.16 7.39
CA GLY A 408 5.52 2.55 7.06
C GLY A 408 5.39 2.81 5.57
N VAL A 409 5.52 4.06 5.18
CA VAL A 409 5.66 4.49 3.79
C VAL A 409 6.67 5.61 3.73
N ASN A 410 7.57 5.54 2.75
CA ASN A 410 8.70 6.48 2.67
C ASN A 410 8.86 7.03 1.25
N GLN A 411 9.22 8.30 1.16
CA GLN A 411 9.76 8.91 -0.04
C GLN A 411 11.29 8.92 0.06
N VAL A 412 11.96 8.24 -0.87
CA VAL A 412 13.41 8.23 -1.01
C VAL A 412 13.77 9.08 -2.21
N LEU A 413 14.45 10.21 -1.99
CA LEU A 413 15.02 11.05 -3.03
C LEU A 413 16.44 10.62 -3.30
N ALA A 414 16.72 10.20 -4.51
CA ALA A 414 18.02 9.77 -4.97
C ALA A 414 18.45 10.52 -6.24
N VAL A 415 19.75 10.66 -6.46
CA VAL A 415 20.31 11.43 -7.56
C VAL A 415 21.31 10.57 -8.33
N ARG A 416 21.32 10.68 -9.65
CA ARG A 416 22.46 10.26 -10.47
C ARG A 416 23.48 11.40 -10.49
N SER A 417 24.50 11.35 -9.63
CA SER A 417 25.52 12.37 -9.55
C SER A 417 26.26 12.57 -10.90
N THR A 418 26.76 13.78 -11.16
CA THR A 418 27.58 14.04 -12.34
C THR A 418 28.96 13.37 -12.20
N GLU A 419 29.77 13.37 -13.27
CA GLU A 419 31.14 12.83 -13.24
C GLU A 419 32.03 13.57 -12.23
N GLU A 420 31.75 14.86 -12.00
CA GLU A 420 32.46 15.68 -11.00
C GLU A 420 31.91 15.49 -9.57
N GLY A 421 30.95 14.59 -9.38
CA GLY A 421 30.35 14.28 -8.09
C GLY A 421 29.27 15.27 -7.63
N SER A 422 28.79 16.15 -8.50
CA SER A 422 27.69 17.06 -8.15
C SER A 422 26.34 16.35 -8.14
N ALA A 423 25.58 16.55 -7.08
CA ALA A 423 24.18 16.09 -6.97
C ALA A 423 23.17 17.08 -7.58
N GLY A 424 23.58 18.27 -7.99
CA GLY A 424 22.69 19.30 -8.55
C GLY A 424 21.59 19.77 -7.60
N LEU A 425 21.78 19.60 -6.28
CA LEU A 425 20.86 20.01 -5.24
C LEU A 425 21.41 21.23 -4.48
N PRO A 426 20.56 22.18 -4.06
CA PRO A 426 20.95 23.18 -3.10
C PRO A 426 21.51 22.57 -1.80
N PRO A 427 22.36 23.29 -1.05
CA PRO A 427 22.97 22.76 0.17
C PRO A 427 21.96 22.39 1.26
N THR A 428 20.85 23.11 1.37
CA THR A 428 19.86 22.91 2.42
C THR A 428 18.58 22.29 1.90
N ARG A 429 17.93 21.45 2.74
CA ARG A 429 16.65 20.82 2.41
C ARG A 429 15.54 21.83 2.18
N GLU A 430 15.53 22.93 2.90
CA GLU A 430 14.53 23.99 2.75
C GLU A 430 14.52 24.56 1.34
N GLU A 431 15.68 24.77 0.74
CA GLU A 431 15.81 25.28 -0.62
C GLU A 431 15.27 24.30 -1.69
N TRP A 432 15.35 22.99 -1.45
CA TRP A 432 14.79 21.99 -2.40
C TRP A 432 13.28 22.05 -2.46
N LEU A 433 12.64 22.42 -1.36
CA LEU A 433 11.18 22.37 -1.19
C LEU A 433 10.50 23.68 -1.60
N VAL A 434 11.27 24.69 -2.00
CA VAL A 434 10.71 25.94 -2.55
C VAL A 434 10.16 25.65 -3.94
N ARG A 435 8.91 26.06 -4.17
CA ARG A 435 8.30 25.98 -5.51
C ARG A 435 9.06 26.93 -6.45
N PRO A 436 9.56 26.46 -7.61
CA PRO A 436 10.17 27.35 -8.59
C PRO A 436 9.20 28.48 -8.97
N ALA A 437 9.70 29.73 -9.01
CA ALA A 437 8.87 30.85 -9.48
C ALA A 437 8.43 30.57 -10.92
N ALA A 438 7.17 30.81 -11.22
CA ALA A 438 6.62 30.64 -12.57
C ALA A 438 7.42 31.50 -13.56
N GLY A 439 8.01 30.89 -14.59
CA GLY A 439 8.73 31.62 -15.65
C GLY A 439 10.24 31.65 -15.55
N VAL A 440 10.87 30.99 -14.54
CA VAL A 440 12.33 30.85 -14.50
C VAL A 440 12.76 29.68 -15.38
N PRO A 441 13.50 29.89 -16.49
CA PRO A 441 14.08 28.82 -17.29
C PRO A 441 15.00 27.95 -16.44
N ALA A 442 15.14 26.67 -16.82
CA ALA A 442 16.12 25.79 -16.20
C ALA A 442 17.49 26.46 -16.18
N ALA A 443 18.09 26.64 -15.02
CA ALA A 443 19.49 27.08 -14.94
C ALA A 443 20.34 26.02 -15.66
N THR A 444 21.01 26.40 -16.72
CA THR A 444 22.06 25.61 -17.35
C THR A 444 23.05 25.23 -16.27
N PRO A 445 23.54 23.99 -16.16
CA PRO A 445 24.60 23.65 -15.24
C PRO A 445 25.74 24.63 -15.46
N VAL A 446 26.12 25.36 -14.42
CA VAL A 446 27.31 26.23 -14.48
C VAL A 446 28.51 25.29 -14.54
N VAL A 447 28.98 25.01 -15.74
CA VAL A 447 30.33 24.49 -15.95
C VAL A 447 31.26 25.65 -15.63
N THR A 448 31.75 25.72 -14.42
CA THR A 448 32.87 26.58 -14.08
C THR A 448 34.06 26.02 -14.85
N ALA A 449 34.37 26.66 -15.98
CA ALA A 449 35.64 26.48 -16.64
C ALA A 449 36.73 26.91 -15.63
N ALA A 450 37.48 25.95 -15.14
CA ALA A 450 38.73 26.25 -14.43
C ALA A 450 39.67 26.92 -15.48
N GLU A 451 39.90 28.20 -15.29
CA GLU A 451 40.93 28.89 -16.00
C GLU A 451 42.27 28.19 -15.71
N THR A 452 42.75 27.45 -16.71
CA THR A 452 44.16 27.00 -16.78
C THR A 452 45.02 28.20 -17.11
N ASP A 453 45.38 28.95 -16.11
CA ASP A 453 46.51 29.87 -16.20
C ASP A 453 47.80 29.13 -15.80
N LEU A 454 48.37 28.43 -16.79
CA LEU A 454 49.72 27.95 -16.73
C LEU A 454 50.62 29.09 -17.23
N GLY A 455 50.92 30.01 -16.35
CA GLY A 455 51.95 31.02 -16.55
C GLY A 455 53.30 30.39 -16.89
N ASP A 456 53.72 30.63 -18.11
CA ASP A 456 55.02 30.35 -18.62
C ASP A 456 56.07 31.16 -17.84
N SER A 457 56.94 30.50 -17.12
CA SER A 457 58.16 31.10 -16.57
C SER A 457 59.39 30.28 -17.03
N ARG A 458 59.79 30.51 -18.29
CA ARG A 458 61.21 30.38 -18.67
C ARG A 458 61.93 31.62 -18.22
N SER A 459 62.94 31.51 -17.41
CA SER A 459 64.33 31.80 -17.73
C SER A 459 65.20 32.08 -16.47
N VAL A 460 66.40 31.65 -16.59
CA VAL A 460 67.68 32.18 -16.04
C VAL A 460 68.15 31.60 -14.70
N ARG A 461 69.03 30.75 -14.84
CA ARG A 461 70.42 30.40 -14.46
C ARG A 461 70.57 29.08 -13.74
#